data_ed53dc80673195b8bfcd67bb8355a001
#
_entry.id   ed53dc80673195b8bfcd67bb8355a001
#
_cell.length_a   1.000
_cell.length_b   1.000
_cell.length_c   1.000
_cell.angle_alpha   90.00
_cell.angle_beta   90.00
_cell.angle_gamma   90.00
#
_symmetry.space_group_name_H-M   'P 1'
#
loop_
_entity.id
_entity.type
_entity.pdbx_description
1 polymer ?
#
loop_
_entity_poly.entity_id
_entity_poly.type
_entity_poly.pdbx_seq_one_letter_code
_entity_poly.pdbx_strand_id
1 'polypeptide(L)'
;MIYLNQFFLNLIKRIRKFYLTTSFYDKKISKISENDFVYKPSPHLLSSLIKYQKKLRIEDYSLDKVWKQKNITTKDFKELNNFNWFFSLDLKSSKKETQLVIKNWINFNNKYNSKSWDFDLTAKRIIAWLSCHNLTYDESDQEYRNIFKMMIQKQTNHLINELDKSDLIDDKLIGCASIILVGLCYNDEKKYLSLGVNLLKKISKIALDDKGFPKSRNIKQLIFYLKYFILIREWFKESQKSIPENIDETIFYLGQGYTFIWQNIKSDILYNGNNISENVNFDNYLKRLGYKFRNVNHDFGGYFILKNKKICLTMDAGPSPHHNFSRDYQAGALSLEIISNGKKLISNCGYHNNNSKLNELSKSSAAQSTLIIDDNSS
;
A
#
# COMPACT_ATOMS: atom_id res chain seq x y z
N MET A 1 -23.47 -21.05 19.36
CA MET A 1 -23.44 -19.58 19.17
C MET A 1 -22.43 -19.12 18.10
N ILE A 2 -21.19 -19.62 18.04
CA ILE A 2 -20.16 -19.26 17.06
C ILE A 2 -20.57 -19.54 15.60
N TYR A 3 -21.15 -20.72 15.33
CA TYR A 3 -21.60 -21.11 13.98
C TYR A 3 -22.75 -20.23 13.45
N LEU A 4 -23.66 -19.81 14.32
CA LEU A 4 -24.77 -18.91 13.96
C LEU A 4 -24.25 -17.53 13.55
N ASN A 5 -23.28 -16.98 14.30
CA ASN A 5 -22.65 -15.70 13.99
C ASN A 5 -21.88 -15.76 12.65
N GLN A 6 -21.17 -16.84 12.38
CA GLN A 6 -20.48 -17.03 11.09
C GLN A 6 -21.46 -17.13 9.92
N PHE A 7 -22.59 -17.81 10.10
CA PHE A 7 -23.63 -17.90 9.09
C PHE A 7 -24.20 -16.52 8.75
N PHE A 8 -24.57 -15.71 9.75
CA PHE A 8 -25.09 -14.36 9.55
C PHE A 8 -24.05 -13.44 8.89
N LEU A 9 -22.79 -13.50 9.29
CA LEU A 9 -21.71 -12.73 8.67
C LEU A 9 -21.53 -13.10 7.19
N ASN A 10 -21.59 -14.38 6.86
CA ASN A 10 -21.50 -14.85 5.48
C ASN A 10 -22.72 -14.43 4.65
N LEU A 11 -23.91 -14.44 5.23
CA LEU A 11 -25.14 -13.98 4.58
C LEU A 11 -25.04 -12.47 4.28
N ILE A 12 -24.65 -11.66 5.25
CA ILE A 12 -24.43 -10.22 5.07
C ILE A 12 -23.40 -9.94 3.96
N LYS A 13 -22.28 -10.69 3.96
CA LYS A 13 -21.26 -10.56 2.89
C LYS A 13 -21.82 -10.91 1.51
N ARG A 14 -22.71 -11.91 1.40
CA ARG A 14 -23.38 -12.29 0.13
C ARG A 14 -24.35 -11.21 -0.34
N ILE A 15 -25.23 -10.74 0.55
CA ILE A 15 -26.19 -9.65 0.26
C ILE A 15 -25.45 -8.41 -0.20
N ARG A 16 -24.36 -8.04 0.49
CA ARG A 16 -23.54 -6.90 0.10
C ARG A 16 -22.92 -7.09 -1.29
N LYS A 17 -22.33 -8.25 -1.59
CA LYS A 17 -21.79 -8.53 -2.93
C LYS A 17 -22.84 -8.35 -4.01
N PHE A 18 -24.06 -8.85 -3.76
CA PHE A 18 -25.19 -8.65 -4.68
C PHE A 18 -25.53 -7.17 -4.84
N TYR A 19 -25.69 -6.43 -3.72
CA TYR A 19 -25.97 -5.00 -3.73
C TYR A 19 -24.98 -4.19 -4.59
N LEU A 20 -23.69 -4.47 -4.46
CA LEU A 20 -22.63 -3.78 -5.21
C LEU A 20 -22.73 -3.98 -6.74
N THR A 21 -23.38 -5.05 -7.21
CA THR A 21 -23.59 -5.30 -8.64
C THR A 21 -24.87 -4.68 -9.20
N THR A 22 -25.71 -4.06 -8.35
CA THR A 22 -26.98 -3.49 -8.78
C THR A 22 -26.80 -2.14 -9.49
N SER A 23 -27.76 -1.81 -10.36
CA SER A 23 -27.84 -0.48 -10.99
C SER A 23 -28.08 0.65 -9.98
N PHE A 24 -28.68 0.34 -8.84
CA PHE A 24 -28.86 1.31 -7.75
C PHE A 24 -27.51 1.74 -7.16
N TYR A 25 -26.64 0.77 -6.86
CA TYR A 25 -25.29 1.08 -6.38
C TYR A 25 -24.49 1.83 -7.45
N ASP A 26 -24.56 1.40 -8.70
CA ASP A 26 -23.89 2.06 -9.81
C ASP A 26 -24.29 3.55 -9.93
N LYS A 27 -25.60 3.86 -9.86
CA LYS A 27 -26.09 5.25 -9.82
C LYS A 27 -25.60 6.02 -8.61
N LYS A 28 -25.53 5.39 -7.44
CA LYS A 28 -25.04 6.00 -6.19
C LYS A 28 -23.60 6.49 -6.35
N ILE A 29 -22.69 5.66 -6.86
CA ILE A 29 -21.28 5.98 -7.01
C ILE A 29 -20.98 6.86 -8.23
N SER A 30 -21.91 6.96 -9.20
CA SER A 30 -21.75 7.76 -10.43
C SER A 30 -22.01 9.26 -10.23
N LYS A 31 -22.30 9.71 -9.00
CA LYS A 31 -22.45 11.14 -8.68
C LYS A 31 -21.08 11.82 -8.71
N ILE A 32 -20.81 12.58 -9.77
CA ILE A 32 -19.54 13.29 -9.98
C ILE A 32 -19.63 14.75 -9.55
N SER A 33 -18.47 15.34 -9.23
CA SER A 33 -18.29 16.77 -9.04
C SER A 33 -17.91 17.43 -10.37
N GLU A 34 -18.27 18.67 -10.57
CA GLU A 34 -17.97 19.43 -11.79
C GLU A 34 -16.54 20.01 -11.80
N ASN A 35 -15.82 19.97 -10.68
CA ASN A 35 -14.51 20.57 -10.53
C ASN A 35 -13.51 20.06 -11.58
N ASP A 36 -12.65 20.94 -12.06
CA ASP A 36 -11.61 20.61 -13.05
C ASP A 36 -10.39 19.94 -12.45
N PHE A 37 -9.59 19.28 -13.30
CA PHE A 37 -8.31 18.70 -12.93
C PHE A 37 -7.25 19.80 -12.84
N VAL A 38 -7.03 20.34 -11.63
CA VAL A 38 -6.20 21.51 -11.37
C VAL A 38 -4.77 21.10 -10.96
N TYR A 39 -4.62 20.22 -9.96
CA TYR A 39 -3.32 19.76 -9.49
C TYR A 39 -2.88 18.51 -10.23
N LYS A 40 -1.67 18.55 -10.77
CA LYS A 40 -1.03 17.46 -11.51
C LYS A 40 0.18 16.96 -10.72
N PRO A 41 0.07 15.81 -10.02
CA PRO A 41 1.14 15.31 -9.17
C PRO A 41 2.37 14.88 -9.98
N SER A 42 3.56 15.16 -9.47
CA SER A 42 4.81 14.77 -10.11
C SER A 42 4.94 13.23 -10.16
N PRO A 43 5.12 12.62 -11.34
CA PRO A 43 5.33 11.18 -11.47
C PRO A 43 6.53 10.68 -10.67
N HIS A 44 7.55 11.53 -10.45
CA HIS A 44 8.77 11.17 -9.74
C HIS A 44 8.56 10.87 -8.25
N LEU A 45 7.50 11.38 -7.65
CA LEU A 45 7.18 11.07 -6.25
C LEU A 45 6.88 9.59 -6.05
N LEU A 46 6.20 8.96 -6.99
CA LEU A 46 5.80 7.55 -6.88
C LEU A 46 6.73 6.61 -7.64
N SER A 47 7.21 6.98 -8.84
CA SER A 47 8.08 6.13 -9.67
C SER A 47 9.34 5.68 -8.94
N SER A 48 9.85 6.51 -8.02
CA SER A 48 11.00 6.18 -7.19
C SER A 48 10.71 5.17 -6.09
N LEU A 49 9.45 4.97 -5.74
CA LEU A 49 8.98 3.99 -4.74
C LEU A 49 8.56 2.67 -5.39
N ILE A 50 8.25 2.72 -6.69
CA ILE A 50 7.85 1.55 -7.48
C ILE A 50 9.03 1.13 -8.34
N LYS A 51 9.49 -0.10 -8.12
CA LYS A 51 10.62 -0.63 -8.88
C LYS A 51 10.13 -1.35 -10.13
N TYR A 52 10.41 -0.74 -11.28
CA TYR A 52 10.36 -1.42 -12.57
C TYR A 52 11.76 -1.41 -13.18
N GLN A 53 12.30 -2.59 -13.43
CA GLN A 53 13.67 -2.75 -13.93
C GLN A 53 13.82 -2.43 -15.41
N LYS A 54 12.73 -2.39 -16.17
CA LYS A 54 12.76 -2.23 -17.63
C LYS A 54 11.82 -1.10 -18.05
N LYS A 55 12.32 -0.16 -18.86
CA LYS A 55 11.46 0.78 -19.57
C LYS A 55 10.65 0.02 -20.62
N LEU A 56 9.35 0.21 -20.58
CA LEU A 56 8.40 -0.42 -21.50
C LEU A 56 7.88 0.65 -22.47
N ARG A 57 7.55 0.24 -23.69
CA ARG A 57 6.81 1.04 -24.64
C ARG A 57 5.39 0.51 -24.73
N ILE A 58 4.41 1.40 -24.78
CA ILE A 58 3.02 1.01 -24.82
C ILE A 58 2.69 0.23 -26.12
N GLU A 59 3.39 0.55 -27.19
CA GLU A 59 3.26 -0.09 -28.50
C GLU A 59 3.64 -1.59 -28.48
N ASP A 60 4.45 -2.00 -27.50
CA ASP A 60 4.85 -3.42 -27.31
C ASP A 60 3.68 -4.27 -26.77
N TYR A 61 2.57 -3.65 -26.36
CA TYR A 61 1.39 -4.33 -25.84
C TYR A 61 0.32 -4.47 -26.93
N SER A 62 -0.11 -5.69 -27.16
CA SER A 62 -1.26 -5.99 -28.02
C SER A 62 -2.57 -5.63 -27.29
N LEU A 63 -2.99 -4.37 -27.40
CA LEU A 63 -4.00 -3.72 -26.58
C LEU A 63 -5.37 -4.40 -26.61
N ASP A 64 -5.79 -4.93 -27.75
CA ASP A 64 -7.10 -5.56 -27.92
C ASP A 64 -7.25 -6.89 -27.14
N LYS A 65 -6.13 -7.52 -26.81
CA LYS A 65 -6.12 -8.83 -26.14
C LYS A 65 -5.88 -8.74 -24.66
N VAL A 66 -5.26 -7.66 -24.17
CA VAL A 66 -4.82 -7.52 -22.77
C VAL A 66 -5.97 -7.69 -21.78
N TRP A 67 -7.12 -7.06 -22.05
CA TRP A 67 -8.29 -7.11 -21.14
C TRP A 67 -9.18 -8.35 -21.35
N LYS A 68 -8.95 -9.10 -22.41
CA LYS A 68 -9.74 -10.30 -22.79
C LYS A 68 -9.09 -11.62 -22.40
N GLN A 69 -7.90 -11.59 -21.78
CA GLN A 69 -7.17 -12.80 -21.42
C GLN A 69 -7.94 -13.62 -20.37
N LYS A 70 -8.34 -14.84 -20.72
CA LYS A 70 -9.05 -15.76 -19.83
C LYS A 70 -8.12 -16.52 -18.86
N ASN A 71 -6.87 -16.78 -19.27
CA ASN A 71 -5.90 -17.60 -18.53
C ASN A 71 -4.75 -16.76 -17.99
N ILE A 72 -5.07 -15.75 -17.19
CA ILE A 72 -4.08 -14.89 -16.53
C ILE A 72 -3.92 -15.33 -15.07
N THR A 73 -2.69 -15.38 -14.57
CA THR A 73 -2.46 -15.66 -13.13
C THR A 73 -3.04 -14.55 -12.26
N THR A 74 -3.36 -14.85 -11.01
CA THR A 74 -3.85 -13.83 -10.06
C THR A 74 -2.86 -12.69 -9.88
N LYS A 75 -1.55 -12.99 -9.91
CA LYS A 75 -0.48 -12.00 -9.81
C LYS A 75 -0.47 -11.07 -11.02
N ASP A 76 -0.43 -11.63 -12.22
CA ASP A 76 -0.41 -10.84 -13.45
C ASP A 76 -1.69 -10.00 -13.62
N PHE A 77 -2.85 -10.58 -13.23
CA PHE A 77 -4.10 -9.83 -13.18
C PHE A 77 -4.02 -8.60 -12.30
N LYS A 78 -3.43 -8.74 -11.10
CA LYS A 78 -3.24 -7.62 -10.16
C LYS A 78 -2.25 -6.60 -10.71
N GLU A 79 -1.12 -7.04 -11.25
CA GLU A 79 -0.12 -6.16 -11.86
C GLU A 79 -0.68 -5.38 -13.04
N LEU A 80 -1.49 -6.01 -13.88
CA LEU A 80 -2.12 -5.37 -15.02
C LEU A 80 -3.17 -4.33 -14.59
N ASN A 81 -4.05 -4.67 -13.62
CA ASN A 81 -5.19 -3.84 -13.23
C ASN A 81 -4.84 -2.73 -12.23
N ASN A 82 -3.67 -2.74 -11.58
CA ASN A 82 -3.21 -1.67 -10.71
C ASN A 82 -2.58 -0.50 -11.47
N PHE A 83 -2.23 -0.67 -12.73
CA PHE A 83 -1.59 0.32 -13.60
C PHE A 83 -0.26 0.90 -13.12
N ASN A 84 0.37 0.32 -12.10
CA ASN A 84 1.68 0.77 -11.66
C ASN A 84 2.77 0.64 -12.73
N TRP A 85 2.58 -0.24 -13.71
CA TRP A 85 3.46 -0.40 -14.85
C TRP A 85 3.54 0.87 -15.74
N PHE A 86 2.60 1.82 -15.63
CA PHE A 86 2.70 3.10 -16.29
C PHE A 86 3.95 3.89 -15.89
N PHE A 87 4.43 3.71 -14.64
CA PHE A 87 5.67 4.33 -14.19
C PHE A 87 6.94 3.76 -14.85
N SER A 88 6.85 2.64 -15.55
CA SER A 88 7.92 2.05 -16.35
C SER A 88 7.86 2.45 -17.83
N LEU A 89 6.78 3.09 -18.27
CA LEU A 89 6.66 3.54 -19.66
C LEU A 89 7.71 4.62 -19.96
N ASP A 90 8.25 4.56 -21.20
CA ASP A 90 9.07 5.64 -21.70
C ASP A 90 8.20 6.91 -21.87
N LEU A 91 8.77 8.07 -21.52
CA LEU A 91 8.09 9.36 -21.74
C LEU A 91 7.82 9.65 -23.23
N LYS A 92 8.50 8.94 -24.13
CA LYS A 92 8.25 8.97 -25.57
C LYS A 92 7.12 8.04 -26.01
N SER A 93 6.53 7.25 -25.09
CA SER A 93 5.38 6.41 -25.41
C SER A 93 4.22 7.26 -25.92
N SER A 94 3.46 6.68 -26.85
CA SER A 94 2.32 7.36 -27.45
C SER A 94 1.24 7.66 -26.40
N LYS A 95 0.93 8.96 -26.22
CA LYS A 95 -0.17 9.40 -25.37
C LYS A 95 -1.50 8.83 -25.83
N LYS A 96 -1.74 8.81 -27.14
CA LYS A 96 -2.97 8.28 -27.74
C LYS A 96 -3.16 6.81 -27.42
N GLU A 97 -2.10 6.00 -27.52
CA GLU A 97 -2.14 4.58 -27.19
C GLU A 97 -2.39 4.37 -25.68
N THR A 98 -1.72 5.15 -24.82
CA THR A 98 -1.92 5.08 -23.38
C THR A 98 -3.36 5.44 -23.00
N GLN A 99 -3.92 6.47 -23.62
CA GLN A 99 -5.32 6.89 -23.40
C GLN A 99 -6.30 5.83 -23.95
N LEU A 100 -5.98 5.18 -25.07
CA LEU A 100 -6.77 4.09 -25.63
C LEU A 100 -6.79 2.88 -24.70
N VAL A 101 -5.66 2.53 -24.08
CA VAL A 101 -5.59 1.47 -23.04
C VAL A 101 -6.56 1.76 -21.89
N ILE A 102 -6.57 3.00 -21.41
CA ILE A 102 -7.47 3.42 -20.32
C ILE A 102 -8.93 3.38 -20.81
N LYS A 103 -9.24 3.94 -22.00
CA LYS A 103 -10.59 3.92 -22.57
C LYS A 103 -11.11 2.48 -22.73
N ASN A 104 -10.27 1.58 -23.21
CA ASN A 104 -10.60 0.16 -23.33
C ASN A 104 -10.83 -0.48 -21.96
N TRP A 105 -9.96 -0.22 -20.96
CA TRP A 105 -10.17 -0.73 -19.60
C TRP A 105 -11.51 -0.25 -19.04
N ILE A 106 -11.84 1.03 -19.19
CA ILE A 106 -13.12 1.62 -18.75
C ILE A 106 -14.30 0.91 -19.40
N ASN A 107 -14.26 0.65 -20.71
CA ASN A 107 -15.33 -0.04 -21.41
C ASN A 107 -15.63 -1.43 -20.84
N PHE A 108 -14.59 -2.16 -20.38
CA PHE A 108 -14.75 -3.48 -19.76
C PHE A 108 -15.12 -3.43 -18.29
N ASN A 109 -14.79 -2.34 -17.59
CA ASN A 109 -14.88 -2.25 -16.13
C ASN A 109 -15.67 -1.02 -15.66
N ASN A 110 -16.59 -0.48 -16.47
CA ASN A 110 -17.38 0.71 -16.13
C ASN A 110 -18.36 0.50 -14.97
N LYS A 111 -18.70 -0.74 -14.64
CA LYS A 111 -19.48 -1.15 -13.48
C LYS A 111 -18.64 -1.87 -12.46
N TYR A 112 -19.11 -1.89 -11.22
CA TYR A 112 -18.44 -2.63 -10.16
C TYR A 112 -18.20 -4.10 -10.55
N ASN A 113 -16.98 -4.54 -10.36
CA ASN A 113 -16.56 -5.93 -10.50
C ASN A 113 -15.64 -6.28 -9.33
N SER A 114 -15.97 -7.33 -8.56
CA SER A 114 -15.26 -7.69 -7.33
C SER A 114 -13.78 -7.99 -7.51
N LYS A 115 -13.33 -8.33 -8.72
CA LYS A 115 -11.91 -8.61 -9.01
C LYS A 115 -11.17 -7.32 -9.40
N SER A 116 -11.67 -6.60 -10.41
CA SER A 116 -10.98 -5.42 -10.94
C SER A 116 -11.19 -4.16 -10.07
N TRP A 117 -12.20 -4.15 -9.20
CA TRP A 117 -12.49 -3.07 -8.24
C TRP A 117 -12.10 -3.43 -6.80
N ASP A 118 -11.22 -4.42 -6.61
CA ASP A 118 -10.55 -4.66 -5.34
C ASP A 118 -9.91 -3.36 -4.81
N PHE A 119 -9.94 -3.15 -3.49
CA PHE A 119 -9.56 -1.86 -2.89
C PHE A 119 -8.13 -1.46 -3.22
N ASP A 120 -7.17 -2.39 -3.07
CA ASP A 120 -5.77 -2.18 -3.39
C ASP A 120 -5.58 -1.82 -4.88
N LEU A 121 -6.21 -2.58 -5.79
CA LEU A 121 -6.12 -2.34 -7.22
C LEU A 121 -6.74 -1.00 -7.62
N THR A 122 -7.90 -0.69 -7.06
CA THR A 122 -8.62 0.56 -7.37
C THR A 122 -7.82 1.78 -6.90
N ALA A 123 -7.30 1.74 -5.68
CA ALA A 123 -6.49 2.82 -5.14
C ALA A 123 -5.20 3.04 -5.94
N LYS A 124 -4.46 1.97 -6.24
CA LYS A 124 -3.23 2.05 -7.05
C LYS A 124 -3.49 2.59 -8.44
N ARG A 125 -4.56 2.13 -9.09
CA ARG A 125 -4.96 2.58 -10.43
C ARG A 125 -5.29 4.07 -10.44
N ILE A 126 -6.07 4.56 -9.49
CA ILE A 126 -6.37 6.00 -9.35
C ILE A 126 -5.08 6.79 -9.22
N ILE A 127 -4.19 6.36 -8.32
CA ILE A 127 -2.90 7.03 -8.09
C ILE A 127 -2.05 7.00 -9.37
N ALA A 128 -1.95 5.85 -10.04
CA ALA A 128 -1.16 5.72 -11.26
C ALA A 128 -1.70 6.60 -12.40
N TRP A 129 -3.02 6.59 -12.62
CA TRP A 129 -3.63 7.40 -13.68
C TRP A 129 -3.44 8.90 -13.45
N LEU A 130 -3.60 9.37 -12.22
CA LEU A 130 -3.42 10.78 -11.89
C LEU A 130 -1.96 11.20 -11.90
N SER A 131 -1.05 10.36 -11.39
CA SER A 131 0.38 10.69 -11.33
C SER A 131 1.08 10.61 -12.70
N CYS A 132 0.59 9.79 -13.62
CA CYS A 132 1.12 9.72 -14.99
C CYS A 132 0.36 10.65 -15.96
N HIS A 133 -0.21 11.77 -15.48
CA HIS A 133 -1.07 12.67 -16.25
C HIS A 133 -0.50 13.08 -17.61
N ASN A 134 0.80 13.20 -17.73
CA ASN A 134 1.49 13.52 -18.99
C ASN A 134 1.25 12.51 -20.11
N LEU A 135 1.00 11.23 -19.77
CA LEU A 135 0.64 10.18 -20.72
C LEU A 135 -0.87 9.89 -20.74
N THR A 136 -1.51 10.01 -19.57
CA THR A 136 -2.89 9.55 -19.39
C THR A 136 -3.94 10.62 -19.66
N TYR A 137 -3.61 11.91 -19.53
CA TYR A 137 -4.59 13.00 -19.55
C TYR A 137 -4.19 14.16 -20.46
N ASP A 138 -2.92 14.58 -20.44
CA ASP A 138 -2.49 15.76 -21.21
C ASP A 138 -2.67 15.52 -22.72
N GLU A 139 -3.03 16.59 -23.45
CA GLU A 139 -3.29 16.58 -24.90
C GLU A 139 -4.43 15.64 -25.34
N SER A 140 -5.30 15.21 -24.43
CA SER A 140 -6.50 14.43 -24.76
C SER A 140 -7.66 15.35 -25.18
N ASP A 141 -8.59 14.77 -25.93
CA ASP A 141 -9.85 15.44 -26.28
C ASP A 141 -10.81 15.54 -25.10
N GLN A 142 -11.83 16.38 -25.26
CA GLN A 142 -12.81 16.65 -24.17
C GLN A 142 -13.69 15.42 -23.86
N GLU A 143 -14.01 14.59 -24.86
CA GLU A 143 -14.78 13.36 -24.64
C GLU A 143 -14.03 12.41 -23.72
N TYR A 144 -12.76 12.17 -24.01
CA TYR A 144 -11.89 11.32 -23.18
C TYR A 144 -11.74 11.89 -21.76
N ARG A 145 -11.50 13.20 -21.62
CA ARG A 145 -11.39 13.87 -20.31
C ARG A 145 -12.63 13.67 -19.44
N ASN A 146 -13.81 13.75 -20.05
CA ASN A 146 -15.07 13.51 -19.35
C ASN A 146 -15.19 12.05 -18.87
N ILE A 147 -14.85 11.08 -19.72
CA ILE A 147 -14.87 9.66 -19.39
C ILE A 147 -13.85 9.35 -18.29
N PHE A 148 -12.62 9.89 -18.41
CA PHE A 148 -11.56 9.72 -17.43
C PHE A 148 -11.96 10.27 -16.06
N LYS A 149 -12.43 11.53 -16.00
CA LYS A 149 -12.91 12.18 -14.78
C LYS A 149 -14.05 11.38 -14.12
N MET A 150 -15.04 11.01 -14.92
CA MET A 150 -16.17 10.20 -14.45
C MET A 150 -15.69 8.90 -13.79
N MET A 151 -14.76 8.18 -14.41
CA MET A 151 -14.29 6.91 -13.89
C MET A 151 -13.42 7.08 -12.64
N ILE A 152 -12.53 8.08 -12.58
CA ILE A 152 -11.75 8.39 -11.38
C ILE A 152 -12.69 8.68 -10.20
N GLN A 153 -13.67 9.56 -10.38
CA GLN A 153 -14.58 9.93 -9.30
C GLN A 153 -15.50 8.78 -8.90
N LYS A 154 -15.98 7.98 -9.85
CA LYS A 154 -16.80 6.81 -9.59
C LYS A 154 -16.06 5.75 -8.74
N GLN A 155 -14.81 5.47 -9.06
CA GLN A 155 -13.95 4.58 -8.28
C GLN A 155 -13.65 5.17 -6.89
N THR A 156 -13.40 6.47 -6.80
CA THR A 156 -13.19 7.15 -5.52
C THR A 156 -14.45 7.09 -4.65
N ASN A 157 -15.63 7.29 -5.22
CA ASN A 157 -16.89 7.13 -4.51
C ASN A 157 -17.12 5.68 -4.03
N HIS A 158 -16.67 4.68 -4.80
CA HIS A 158 -16.66 3.29 -4.35
C HIS A 158 -15.78 3.11 -3.11
N LEU A 159 -14.54 3.62 -3.13
CA LEU A 159 -13.64 3.56 -1.98
C LEU A 159 -14.27 4.24 -0.75
N ILE A 160 -14.79 5.45 -0.88
CA ILE A 160 -15.44 6.17 0.23
C ILE A 160 -16.59 5.36 0.86
N ASN A 161 -17.40 4.68 0.05
CA ASN A 161 -18.56 3.95 0.55
C ASN A 161 -18.22 2.59 1.17
N GLU A 162 -17.08 1.98 0.77
CA GLU A 162 -16.84 0.56 1.03
C GLU A 162 -15.50 0.28 1.74
N LEU A 163 -14.54 1.21 1.75
CA LEU A 163 -13.19 1.00 2.24
C LEU A 163 -13.13 0.60 3.74
N ASP A 164 -14.00 1.17 4.56
CA ASP A 164 -14.09 0.83 5.99
C ASP A 164 -14.37 -0.67 6.24
N LYS A 165 -14.94 -1.35 5.24
CA LYS A 165 -15.30 -2.77 5.29
C LYS A 165 -14.18 -3.70 4.81
N SER A 166 -13.02 -3.17 4.41
CA SER A 166 -11.84 -3.99 4.15
C SER A 166 -11.34 -4.60 5.46
N ASP A 167 -10.96 -5.86 5.41
CA ASP A 167 -10.30 -6.53 6.54
C ASP A 167 -8.80 -6.15 6.63
N LEU A 168 -8.24 -5.50 5.58
CA LEU A 168 -6.83 -5.17 5.47
C LEU A 168 -6.59 -3.67 5.74
N ILE A 169 -5.76 -3.39 6.74
CA ILE A 169 -5.36 -2.01 7.06
C ILE A 169 -4.57 -1.38 5.90
N ASP A 170 -3.75 -2.17 5.21
CA ASP A 170 -2.96 -1.71 4.06
C ASP A 170 -3.86 -1.19 2.93
N ASP A 171 -4.97 -1.89 2.63
CA ASP A 171 -5.97 -1.44 1.66
C ASP A 171 -6.61 -0.13 2.09
N LYS A 172 -6.93 0.00 3.39
CA LYS A 172 -7.52 1.22 3.95
C LYS A 172 -6.58 2.41 3.81
N LEU A 173 -5.30 2.20 4.10
CA LEU A 173 -4.30 3.26 4.01
C LEU A 173 -4.12 3.76 2.57
N ILE A 174 -3.91 2.84 1.62
CA ILE A 174 -3.72 3.22 0.22
C ILE A 174 -5.00 3.81 -0.39
N GLY A 175 -6.17 3.31 0.04
CA GLY A 175 -7.47 3.88 -0.32
C GLY A 175 -7.59 5.32 0.14
N CYS A 176 -7.22 5.64 1.38
CA CYS A 176 -7.18 7.02 1.88
C CYS A 176 -6.22 7.89 1.07
N ALA A 177 -5.02 7.38 0.75
CA ALA A 177 -4.05 8.11 -0.06
C ALA A 177 -4.64 8.47 -1.44
N SER A 178 -5.35 7.53 -2.09
CA SER A 178 -5.99 7.79 -3.37
C SER A 178 -7.13 8.80 -3.28
N ILE A 179 -7.97 8.73 -2.22
CA ILE A 179 -9.06 9.69 -1.99
C ILE A 179 -8.50 11.11 -1.78
N ILE A 180 -7.44 11.24 -0.97
CA ILE A 180 -6.74 12.51 -0.73
C ILE A 180 -6.19 13.06 -2.05
N LEU A 181 -5.52 12.22 -2.84
CA LEU A 181 -4.95 12.64 -4.13
C LEU A 181 -6.05 13.17 -5.07
N VAL A 182 -7.19 12.48 -5.17
CA VAL A 182 -8.34 12.95 -5.97
C VAL A 182 -8.86 14.30 -5.45
N GLY A 183 -8.96 14.45 -4.12
CA GLY A 183 -9.36 15.72 -3.50
C GLY A 183 -8.43 16.88 -3.84
N LEU A 184 -7.13 16.63 -3.87
CA LEU A 184 -6.13 17.62 -4.27
C LEU A 184 -6.19 17.90 -5.78
N CYS A 185 -6.23 16.86 -6.61
CA CYS A 185 -6.24 16.98 -8.07
C CYS A 185 -7.44 17.76 -8.62
N TYR A 186 -8.62 17.54 -8.04
CA TYR A 186 -9.86 18.21 -8.46
C TYR A 186 -10.26 19.37 -7.54
N ASN A 187 -9.40 19.78 -6.62
CA ASN A 187 -9.65 20.84 -5.64
C ASN A 187 -11.03 20.67 -4.92
N ASP A 188 -11.35 19.43 -4.58
CA ASP A 188 -12.61 19.09 -3.91
C ASP A 188 -12.39 18.88 -2.41
N GLU A 189 -12.35 19.99 -1.68
CA GLU A 189 -12.05 20.00 -0.25
C GLU A 189 -13.13 19.31 0.59
N LYS A 190 -14.39 19.53 0.26
CA LYS A 190 -15.51 19.06 1.08
C LYS A 190 -15.79 17.57 0.91
N LYS A 191 -15.79 17.09 -0.33
CA LYS A 191 -16.23 15.72 -0.64
C LYS A 191 -15.08 14.70 -0.52
N TYR A 192 -13.87 15.03 -1.00
CA TYR A 192 -12.79 14.08 -1.08
C TYR A 192 -11.66 14.37 -0.10
N LEU A 193 -11.14 15.60 -0.08
CA LEU A 193 -9.94 15.91 0.70
C LEU A 193 -10.18 15.76 2.21
N SER A 194 -11.18 16.47 2.75
CA SER A 194 -11.50 16.41 4.19
C SER A 194 -11.89 14.99 4.63
N LEU A 195 -12.65 14.27 3.80
CA LEU A 195 -13.03 12.89 4.08
C LEU A 195 -11.81 11.96 4.10
N GLY A 196 -10.94 12.05 3.09
CA GLY A 196 -9.73 11.27 2.99
C GLY A 196 -8.79 11.49 4.18
N VAL A 197 -8.58 12.75 4.59
CA VAL A 197 -7.75 13.12 5.77
C VAL A 197 -8.36 12.56 7.06
N ASN A 198 -9.67 12.70 7.25
CA ASN A 198 -10.35 12.19 8.45
C ASN A 198 -10.29 10.64 8.53
N LEU A 199 -10.49 9.95 7.40
CA LEU A 199 -10.33 8.50 7.34
C LEU A 199 -8.89 8.09 7.63
N LEU A 200 -7.89 8.77 7.05
CA LEU A 200 -6.48 8.51 7.31
C LEU A 200 -6.14 8.66 8.80
N LYS A 201 -6.60 9.73 9.44
CA LYS A 201 -6.43 9.96 10.88
C LYS A 201 -7.04 8.83 11.73
N LYS A 202 -8.25 8.37 11.37
CA LYS A 202 -8.93 7.25 12.02
C LYS A 202 -8.14 5.96 11.87
N ILE A 203 -7.66 5.66 10.67
CA ILE A 203 -6.90 4.44 10.37
C ILE A 203 -5.56 4.45 11.10
N SER A 204 -4.84 5.58 11.14
CA SER A 204 -3.59 5.70 11.89
C SER A 204 -3.76 5.34 13.36
N LYS A 205 -4.81 5.84 14.01
CA LYS A 205 -5.12 5.51 15.41
C LYS A 205 -5.44 4.03 15.64
N ILE A 206 -6.04 3.36 14.64
CA ILE A 206 -6.34 1.94 14.70
C ILE A 206 -5.08 1.11 14.47
N ALA A 207 -4.26 1.49 13.50
CA ALA A 207 -3.15 0.71 12.99
C ALA A 207 -1.86 0.82 13.81
N LEU A 208 -1.63 1.98 14.44
CA LEU A 208 -0.40 2.31 15.14
C LEU A 208 -0.60 2.26 16.66
N ASP A 209 0.44 1.90 17.37
CA ASP A 209 0.53 2.04 18.84
C ASP A 209 0.86 3.49 19.24
N ASP A 210 0.98 3.74 20.53
CA ASP A 210 1.26 5.07 21.08
C ASP A 210 2.65 5.61 20.72
N LYS A 211 3.56 4.74 20.29
CA LYS A 211 4.90 5.10 19.80
C LYS A 211 4.95 5.18 18.26
N GLY A 212 3.83 5.00 17.58
CA GLY A 212 3.72 5.03 16.12
C GLY A 212 4.27 3.79 15.41
N PHE A 213 4.40 2.66 16.11
CA PHE A 213 4.73 1.38 15.48
C PHE A 213 3.45 0.64 15.07
N PRO A 214 3.43 -0.14 13.95
CA PRO A 214 2.28 -0.94 13.59
C PRO A 214 1.90 -1.94 14.69
N LYS A 215 0.62 -1.96 15.12
CA LYS A 215 0.11 -2.92 16.11
C LYS A 215 0.23 -4.37 15.69
N SER A 216 0.41 -4.62 14.39
CA SER A 216 0.74 -5.94 13.85
C SER A 216 2.18 -6.38 14.16
N ARG A 217 3.02 -5.45 14.58
CA ARG A 217 4.47 -5.60 14.71
C ARG A 217 5.17 -6.01 13.40
N ASN A 218 4.49 -5.88 12.26
CA ASN A 218 5.03 -6.19 10.95
C ASN A 218 5.90 -5.03 10.45
N ILE A 219 7.20 -5.28 10.32
CA ILE A 219 8.20 -4.31 9.87
C ILE A 219 7.93 -3.83 8.45
N LYS A 220 7.43 -4.70 7.58
CA LYS A 220 7.07 -4.36 6.21
C LYS A 220 5.92 -3.35 6.18
N GLN A 221 4.94 -3.47 7.09
CA GLN A 221 3.88 -2.49 7.22
C GLN A 221 4.38 -1.13 7.71
N LEU A 222 5.34 -1.09 8.63
CA LEU A 222 5.96 0.17 9.06
C LEU A 222 6.51 0.95 7.85
N ILE A 223 7.29 0.27 7.01
CA ILE A 223 7.92 0.87 5.83
C ILE A 223 6.85 1.29 4.80
N PHE A 224 5.85 0.45 4.60
CA PHE A 224 4.72 0.73 3.71
C PHE A 224 3.95 1.98 4.15
N TYR A 225 3.65 2.09 5.45
CA TYR A 225 2.94 3.25 6.00
C TYR A 225 3.79 4.51 5.85
N LEU A 226 5.06 4.47 6.22
CA LEU A 226 5.96 5.61 6.07
C LEU A 226 6.03 6.11 4.62
N LYS A 227 6.12 5.20 3.64
CA LYS A 227 6.13 5.55 2.21
C LYS A 227 4.87 6.31 1.80
N TYR A 228 3.69 5.83 2.19
CA TYR A 228 2.43 6.48 1.80
C TYR A 228 2.17 7.78 2.55
N PHE A 229 2.54 7.88 3.83
CA PHE A 229 2.44 9.14 4.58
C PHE A 229 3.34 10.23 3.97
N ILE A 230 4.58 9.90 3.62
CA ILE A 230 5.48 10.83 2.93
C ILE A 230 4.90 11.22 1.57
N LEU A 231 4.38 10.27 0.80
CA LEU A 231 3.78 10.55 -0.50
C LEU A 231 2.60 11.51 -0.39
N ILE A 232 1.71 11.30 0.57
CA ILE A 232 0.58 12.19 0.86
C ILE A 232 1.09 13.59 1.22
N ARG A 233 2.08 13.68 2.12
CA ARG A 233 2.69 14.94 2.52
C ARG A 233 3.27 15.72 1.34
N GLU A 234 4.01 15.06 0.48
CA GLU A 234 4.59 15.69 -0.70
C GLU A 234 3.52 16.15 -1.70
N TRP A 235 2.40 15.44 -1.85
CA TRP A 235 1.27 15.91 -2.65
C TRP A 235 0.63 17.17 -2.08
N PHE A 236 0.45 17.28 -0.75
CA PHE A 236 -0.01 18.51 -0.12
C PHE A 236 0.95 19.66 -0.41
N LYS A 237 2.26 19.43 -0.28
CA LYS A 237 3.31 20.42 -0.53
C LYS A 237 3.32 20.88 -2.00
N GLU A 238 3.28 19.95 -2.96
CA GLU A 238 3.24 20.28 -4.39
C GLU A 238 1.97 21.05 -4.77
N SER A 239 0.83 20.69 -4.19
CA SER A 239 -0.46 21.37 -4.44
C SER A 239 -0.62 22.69 -3.66
N GLN A 240 0.40 23.12 -2.90
CA GLN A 240 0.40 24.34 -2.08
C GLN A 240 -0.76 24.38 -1.05
N LYS A 241 -1.20 23.22 -0.57
CA LYS A 241 -2.19 23.11 0.50
C LYS A 241 -1.50 22.94 1.84
N SER A 242 -2.15 23.42 2.92
CA SER A 242 -1.67 23.23 4.28
C SER A 242 -1.63 21.73 4.63
N ILE A 243 -0.49 21.28 5.13
CA ILE A 243 -0.31 19.90 5.55
C ILE A 243 -1.01 19.68 6.90
N PRO A 244 -1.91 18.71 7.03
CA PRO A 244 -2.50 18.37 8.32
C PRO A 244 -1.45 17.90 9.33
N GLU A 245 -1.46 18.48 10.54
CA GLU A 245 -0.47 18.21 11.59
C GLU A 245 -0.29 16.72 11.90
N ASN A 246 -1.38 15.97 11.94
CA ASN A 246 -1.33 14.53 12.18
C ASN A 246 -0.53 13.72 11.13
N ILE A 247 -0.33 14.26 9.92
CA ILE A 247 0.50 13.64 8.90
C ILE A 247 1.98 13.78 9.26
N ASP A 248 2.40 14.99 9.61
CA ASP A 248 3.78 15.27 10.03
C ASP A 248 4.14 14.50 11.31
N GLU A 249 3.24 14.48 12.29
CA GLU A 249 3.38 13.70 13.52
C GLU A 249 3.55 12.20 13.23
N THR A 250 2.68 11.63 12.40
CA THR A 250 2.77 10.21 12.03
C THR A 250 4.07 9.89 11.30
N ILE A 251 4.51 10.76 10.38
CA ILE A 251 5.80 10.59 9.68
C ILE A 251 6.96 10.60 10.67
N PHE A 252 6.91 11.48 11.66
CA PHE A 252 7.96 11.56 12.68
C PHE A 252 8.11 10.24 13.44
N TYR A 253 7.04 9.67 13.96
CA TYR A 253 7.08 8.40 14.68
C TYR A 253 7.43 7.20 13.81
N LEU A 254 6.82 7.07 12.62
CA LEU A 254 7.17 6.02 11.68
C LEU A 254 8.64 6.12 11.23
N GLY A 255 9.15 7.34 11.06
CA GLY A 255 10.53 7.60 10.71
C GLY A 255 11.52 7.17 11.79
N GLN A 256 11.18 7.37 13.08
CA GLN A 256 11.97 6.83 14.20
C GLN A 256 12.03 5.30 14.15
N GLY A 257 10.86 4.64 13.95
CA GLY A 257 10.79 3.19 13.79
C GLY A 257 11.63 2.70 12.61
N TYR A 258 11.56 3.39 11.46
CA TYR A 258 12.37 3.05 10.29
C TYR A 258 13.87 3.18 10.55
N THR A 259 14.30 4.25 11.23
CA THR A 259 15.70 4.42 11.62
C THR A 259 16.15 3.29 12.54
N PHE A 260 15.32 2.94 13.51
CA PHE A 260 15.61 1.86 14.46
C PHE A 260 15.80 0.51 13.77
N ILE A 261 14.85 0.08 12.93
CA ILE A 261 14.85 -1.28 12.35
C ILE A 261 15.71 -1.42 11.09
N TRP A 262 16.06 -0.31 10.41
CA TRP A 262 16.81 -0.37 9.16
C TRP A 262 18.08 0.49 9.17
N GLN A 263 17.94 1.82 9.34
CA GLN A 263 19.08 2.73 9.14
C GLN A 263 20.21 2.50 10.13
N ASN A 264 19.88 2.07 11.35
CA ASN A 264 20.87 1.72 12.36
C ASN A 264 21.53 0.35 12.10
N ILE A 265 20.83 -0.59 11.48
CA ILE A 265 21.29 -1.97 11.26
C ILE A 265 21.97 -2.12 9.90
N LYS A 266 21.38 -1.53 8.84
CA LYS A 266 21.77 -1.68 7.44
C LYS A 266 21.65 -3.12 6.93
N SER A 267 20.74 -3.90 7.50
CA SER A 267 20.38 -5.26 7.09
C SER A 267 18.91 -5.51 7.40
N ASP A 268 18.21 -6.29 6.57
CA ASP A 268 16.84 -6.67 6.86
C ASP A 268 16.78 -7.65 8.02
N ILE A 269 15.93 -7.38 9.01
CA ILE A 269 15.60 -8.30 10.10
C ILE A 269 14.30 -9.01 9.75
N LEU A 270 14.28 -10.34 9.84
CA LEU A 270 13.24 -11.19 9.28
C LEU A 270 12.23 -11.65 10.33
N TYR A 271 11.58 -10.69 11.00
CA TYR A 271 10.52 -10.94 11.98
C TYR A 271 9.15 -10.63 11.40
N ASN A 272 8.13 -11.32 11.89
CA ASN A 272 6.71 -10.97 11.81
C ASN A 272 6.24 -10.50 10.42
N GLY A 273 6.41 -11.34 9.41
CA GLY A 273 5.97 -11.06 8.04
C GLY A 273 6.94 -10.22 7.22
N ASN A 274 8.08 -9.82 7.77
CA ASN A 274 9.10 -9.11 7.01
C ASN A 274 9.85 -10.05 6.05
N ASN A 275 10.37 -9.48 4.99
CA ASN A 275 11.19 -10.19 4.00
C ASN A 275 12.37 -9.31 3.58
N ILE A 276 13.26 -9.86 2.78
CA ILE A 276 14.36 -9.09 2.17
C ILE A 276 13.74 -7.98 1.33
N SER A 277 14.13 -6.74 1.60
CA SER A 277 13.56 -5.53 1.03
C SER A 277 14.62 -4.69 0.31
N GLU A 278 14.14 -3.67 -0.41
CA GLU A 278 15.00 -2.73 -1.11
C GLU A 278 15.07 -1.38 -0.38
N ASN A 279 15.30 -1.43 0.92
CA ASN A 279 15.32 -0.24 1.77
C ASN A 279 16.43 0.75 1.40
N VAL A 280 17.51 0.31 0.74
CA VAL A 280 18.54 1.22 0.18
C VAL A 280 17.96 2.22 -0.79
N ASN A 281 17.06 1.78 -1.68
CA ASN A 281 16.39 2.68 -2.62
C ASN A 281 15.48 3.66 -1.89
N PHE A 282 14.84 3.22 -0.82
CA PHE A 282 14.02 4.08 0.01
C PHE A 282 14.85 5.10 0.80
N ASP A 283 16.03 4.72 1.33
CA ASP A 283 16.98 5.67 1.93
C ASP A 283 17.37 6.79 0.94
N ASN A 284 17.65 6.42 -0.32
CA ASN A 284 17.97 7.40 -1.36
C ASN A 284 16.79 8.33 -1.67
N TYR A 285 15.58 7.78 -1.68
CA TYR A 285 14.35 8.56 -1.84
C TYR A 285 14.16 9.56 -0.70
N LEU A 286 14.30 9.13 0.55
CA LEU A 286 14.22 9.99 1.74
C LEU A 286 15.25 11.12 1.69
N LYS A 287 16.50 10.76 1.37
CA LYS A 287 17.60 11.72 1.26
C LYS A 287 17.31 12.79 0.20
N ARG A 288 16.78 12.40 -0.96
CA ARG A 288 16.41 13.33 -2.04
C ARG A 288 15.34 14.32 -1.63
N LEU A 289 14.35 13.87 -0.85
CA LEU A 289 13.27 14.71 -0.32
C LEU A 289 13.64 15.47 0.95
N GLY A 290 14.86 15.29 1.48
CA GLY A 290 15.36 15.99 2.67
C GLY A 290 14.89 15.39 4.01
N TYR A 291 14.29 14.21 4.01
CA TYR A 291 13.88 13.54 5.25
C TYR A 291 15.10 12.99 6.01
N LYS A 292 15.20 13.34 7.29
CA LYS A 292 16.21 12.85 8.21
C LYS A 292 15.53 12.47 9.51
N PHE A 293 15.56 11.19 9.83
CA PHE A 293 15.03 10.67 11.08
C PHE A 293 16.17 10.29 12.03
N ARG A 294 15.89 10.29 13.33
CA ARG A 294 16.83 9.90 14.37
C ARG A 294 16.11 9.00 15.37
N ASN A 295 16.76 7.96 15.77
CA ASN A 295 16.33 7.14 16.91
C ASN A 295 17.58 6.70 17.70
N VAL A 296 17.55 6.92 18.99
CA VAL A 296 18.64 6.56 19.93
C VAL A 296 18.21 5.46 20.91
N ASN A 297 16.98 5.00 20.83
CA ASN A 297 16.45 3.97 21.72
C ASN A 297 17.04 2.60 21.35
N HIS A 298 17.12 1.70 22.33
CA HIS A 298 17.52 0.32 22.14
C HIS A 298 16.33 -0.63 21.99
N ASP A 299 15.11 -0.14 22.23
CA ASP A 299 13.84 -0.84 22.07
C ASP A 299 12.82 0.00 21.31
N PHE A 300 12.08 -0.63 20.39
CA PHE A 300 10.98 -0.01 19.65
C PHE A 300 10.03 -1.07 19.09
N GLY A 301 8.74 -0.92 19.28
CA GLY A 301 7.72 -1.86 18.78
C GLY A 301 7.88 -3.30 19.30
N GLY A 302 8.50 -3.47 20.49
CA GLY A 302 8.81 -4.77 21.07
C GLY A 302 10.04 -5.46 20.50
N TYR A 303 10.81 -4.78 19.65
CA TYR A 303 12.11 -5.24 19.18
C TYR A 303 13.22 -4.59 19.99
N PHE A 304 14.28 -5.36 20.29
CA PHE A 304 15.48 -4.88 20.93
C PHE A 304 16.67 -4.98 19.98
N ILE A 305 17.54 -3.98 20.00
CA ILE A 305 18.74 -3.93 19.16
C ILE A 305 19.94 -3.56 20.05
N LEU A 306 20.92 -4.45 20.10
CA LEU A 306 22.22 -4.20 20.69
C LEU A 306 23.28 -4.23 19.58
N LYS A 307 24.03 -3.15 19.44
CA LYS A 307 25.00 -3.00 18.35
C LYS A 307 26.33 -2.44 18.85
N ASN A 308 27.40 -3.04 18.37
CA ASN A 308 28.74 -2.47 18.41
C ASN A 308 29.29 -2.29 16.97
N LYS A 309 30.59 -2.00 16.84
CA LYS A 309 31.22 -1.78 15.51
C LYS A 309 31.17 -3.00 14.59
N LYS A 310 31.14 -4.22 15.12
CA LYS A 310 31.25 -5.46 14.35
C LYS A 310 29.99 -6.32 14.38
N ILE A 311 29.25 -6.31 15.49
CA ILE A 311 28.12 -7.20 15.75
C ILE A 311 26.87 -6.37 16.03
N CYS A 312 25.77 -6.79 15.41
CA CYS A 312 24.43 -6.33 15.74
C CYS A 312 23.59 -7.56 16.14
N LEU A 313 23.05 -7.53 17.34
CA LEU A 313 22.08 -8.50 17.83
C LEU A 313 20.72 -7.84 17.86
N THR A 314 19.73 -8.49 17.29
CA THR A 314 18.34 -8.08 17.35
C THR A 314 17.49 -9.18 17.99
N MET A 315 16.45 -8.81 18.73
CA MET A 315 15.57 -9.76 19.42
C MET A 315 14.12 -9.30 19.33
N ASP A 316 13.22 -10.24 19.09
CA ASP A 316 11.78 -10.05 19.22
C ASP A 316 11.36 -10.42 20.65
N ALA A 317 11.21 -9.40 21.52
CA ALA A 317 10.81 -9.59 22.91
C ALA A 317 9.48 -8.88 23.24
N GLY A 318 8.73 -8.48 22.23
CA GLY A 318 7.41 -7.87 22.44
C GLY A 318 6.28 -8.90 22.54
N PRO A 319 5.12 -8.47 23.03
CA PRO A 319 3.94 -9.32 23.13
C PRO A 319 3.42 -9.69 21.73
N SER A 320 2.71 -10.82 21.63
CA SER A 320 1.98 -11.17 20.40
C SER A 320 0.95 -10.08 20.09
N PRO A 321 0.78 -9.71 18.82
CA PRO A 321 -0.23 -8.74 18.44
C PRO A 321 -1.63 -9.29 18.69
N HIS A 322 -2.58 -8.38 18.95
CA HIS A 322 -3.99 -8.76 19.06
C HIS A 322 -4.46 -9.48 17.78
N HIS A 323 -5.41 -10.43 17.89
CA HIS A 323 -5.85 -11.30 16.79
C HIS A 323 -6.24 -10.53 15.51
N ASN A 324 -6.78 -9.32 15.62
CA ASN A 324 -7.12 -8.48 14.47
C ASN A 324 -5.90 -8.01 13.65
N PHE A 325 -4.70 -8.10 14.21
CA PHE A 325 -3.44 -7.67 13.61
C PHE A 325 -2.45 -8.82 13.40
N SER A 326 -2.81 -10.05 13.74
CA SER A 326 -1.89 -11.21 13.79
C SER A 326 -1.76 -12.01 12.49
N ARG A 327 -2.37 -11.56 11.39
CA ARG A 327 -2.42 -12.32 10.13
C ARG A 327 -1.04 -12.82 9.67
N ASP A 328 -0.03 -11.96 9.73
CA ASP A 328 1.32 -12.23 9.25
C ASP A 328 2.30 -12.50 10.41
N TYR A 329 1.79 -12.64 11.63
CA TYR A 329 2.60 -12.93 12.81
C TYR A 329 3.18 -14.35 12.73
N GLN A 330 4.40 -14.49 13.22
CA GLN A 330 5.16 -15.74 13.21
C GLN A 330 5.48 -16.15 14.65
N ALA A 331 5.50 -17.44 14.92
CA ALA A 331 5.75 -18.02 16.24
C ALA A 331 7.26 -17.93 16.59
N GLY A 332 7.71 -16.69 16.81
CA GLY A 332 9.10 -16.33 17.05
C GLY A 332 9.29 -15.54 18.35
N ALA A 333 8.52 -15.82 19.41
CA ALA A 333 8.71 -15.18 20.69
C ALA A 333 10.15 -15.38 21.19
N LEU A 334 10.83 -14.29 21.58
CA LEU A 334 12.24 -14.24 21.98
C LEU A 334 13.22 -14.69 20.88
N SER A 335 12.77 -14.76 19.62
CA SER A 335 13.68 -15.09 18.53
C SER A 335 14.72 -13.98 18.35
N LEU A 336 15.91 -14.38 17.93
CA LEU A 336 17.05 -13.48 17.76
C LEU A 336 17.65 -13.58 16.37
N GLU A 337 18.27 -12.50 15.91
CA GLU A 337 19.16 -12.50 14.74
C GLU A 337 20.50 -11.89 15.11
N ILE A 338 21.58 -12.47 14.58
CA ILE A 338 22.93 -11.97 14.78
C ILE A 338 23.54 -11.63 13.42
N ILE A 339 24.00 -10.39 13.30
CA ILE A 339 24.65 -9.87 12.10
C ILE A 339 26.07 -9.48 12.48
N SER A 340 27.06 -10.04 11.79
CA SER A 340 28.47 -9.71 11.98
C SER A 340 29.09 -9.21 10.69
N ASN A 341 29.69 -8.03 10.72
CA ASN A 341 30.33 -7.39 9.55
C ASN A 341 29.39 -7.37 8.31
N GLY A 342 28.10 -7.11 8.52
CA GLY A 342 27.09 -7.05 7.47
C GLY A 342 26.57 -8.40 6.97
N LYS A 343 27.05 -9.52 7.53
CA LYS A 343 26.59 -10.87 7.19
C LYS A 343 25.78 -11.47 8.34
N LYS A 344 24.65 -12.09 8.02
CA LYS A 344 23.84 -12.81 9.00
C LYS A 344 24.51 -14.10 9.42
N LEU A 345 24.72 -14.28 10.72
CA LEU A 345 25.19 -15.51 11.35
C LEU A 345 24.00 -16.36 11.83
N ILE A 346 22.99 -15.70 12.43
CA ILE A 346 21.72 -16.31 12.83
C ILE A 346 20.62 -15.48 12.21
N SER A 347 19.63 -16.12 11.61
CA SER A 347 18.52 -15.47 10.92
C SER A 347 17.25 -16.29 11.04
N ASN A 348 16.12 -15.61 11.06
CA ASN A 348 14.81 -16.21 10.87
C ASN A 348 14.51 -16.44 9.38
N CYS A 349 13.49 -17.23 9.07
CA CYS A 349 13.12 -17.54 7.68
C CYS A 349 12.41 -16.38 6.97
N GLY A 350 11.76 -15.46 7.72
CA GLY A 350 11.02 -14.34 7.14
C GLY A 350 9.79 -14.76 6.35
N TYR A 351 9.32 -13.88 5.47
CA TYR A 351 8.11 -14.04 4.66
C TYR A 351 8.42 -14.28 3.19
N HIS A 352 7.74 -15.22 2.54
CA HIS A 352 7.94 -15.60 1.14
C HIS A 352 6.79 -15.09 0.24
N ASN A 353 6.99 -14.02 -0.50
CA ASN A 353 5.96 -13.35 -1.31
C ASN A 353 5.28 -14.23 -2.36
N ASN A 354 5.97 -15.25 -2.87
CA ASN A 354 5.52 -16.04 -4.03
C ASN A 354 5.19 -17.50 -3.68
N ASN A 355 5.24 -17.90 -2.41
CA ASN A 355 5.03 -19.29 -2.01
C ASN A 355 4.23 -19.39 -0.71
N SER A 356 2.93 -19.70 -0.84
CA SER A 356 2.02 -19.83 0.30
C SER A 356 2.38 -20.99 1.24
N LYS A 357 2.92 -22.11 0.71
CA LYS A 357 3.34 -23.25 1.52
C LYS A 357 4.56 -22.89 2.38
N LEU A 358 5.55 -22.20 1.81
CA LEU A 358 6.68 -21.72 2.59
C LEU A 358 6.25 -20.69 3.65
N ASN A 359 5.27 -19.86 3.37
CA ASN A 359 4.74 -18.94 4.37
C ASN A 359 4.08 -19.64 5.55
N GLU A 360 3.32 -20.71 5.30
CA GLU A 360 2.74 -21.50 6.40
C GLU A 360 3.82 -22.17 7.24
N LEU A 361 4.87 -22.74 6.62
CA LEU A 361 6.00 -23.32 7.32
C LEU A 361 6.80 -22.27 8.10
N SER A 362 6.99 -21.07 7.53
CA SER A 362 7.72 -19.98 8.18
C SER A 362 7.01 -19.39 9.40
N LYS A 363 5.73 -19.71 9.62
CA LYS A 363 5.00 -19.29 10.82
C LYS A 363 5.31 -20.14 12.04
N SER A 364 5.83 -21.36 11.88
CA SER A 364 6.15 -22.24 12.99
C SER A 364 7.43 -21.84 13.73
N SER A 365 7.55 -22.18 15.01
CA SER A 365 8.74 -21.95 15.81
C SER A 365 9.99 -22.63 15.23
N ALA A 366 9.84 -23.76 14.54
CA ALA A 366 10.93 -24.46 13.87
C ALA A 366 11.61 -23.64 12.75
N ALA A 367 10.94 -22.64 12.23
CA ALA A 367 11.46 -21.70 11.21
C ALA A 367 12.07 -20.44 11.82
N GLN A 368 12.11 -20.33 13.15
CA GLN A 368 12.58 -19.17 13.89
C GLN A 368 13.76 -19.55 14.80
N SER A 369 14.63 -18.61 15.08
CA SER A 369 15.73 -18.76 16.03
C SER A 369 15.24 -18.52 17.48
N THR A 370 14.26 -19.31 17.89
CA THR A 370 13.57 -19.17 19.18
C THR A 370 13.68 -20.41 20.04
N LEU A 371 13.29 -20.30 21.31
CA LEU A 371 13.18 -21.43 22.22
C LEU A 371 11.91 -22.23 21.93
N ILE A 372 12.05 -23.55 21.87
CA ILE A 372 10.93 -24.50 21.79
C ILE A 372 10.90 -25.27 23.12
N ILE A 373 9.72 -25.41 23.73
CA ILE A 373 9.50 -26.13 24.98
C ILE A 373 8.49 -27.23 24.70
N ASP A 374 8.86 -28.47 25.02
CA ASP A 374 8.01 -29.68 24.89
C ASP A 374 7.36 -29.81 23.50
N ASP A 375 8.15 -29.57 22.44
CA ASP A 375 7.71 -29.60 21.02
C ASP A 375 6.50 -28.68 20.68
N ASN A 376 6.16 -27.77 21.54
CA ASN A 376 5.13 -26.79 21.29
C ASN A 376 5.70 -25.51 20.65
N SER A 377 5.00 -25.02 19.61
CA SER A 377 5.29 -23.71 19.03
C SER A 377 4.95 -22.59 19.99
N SER A 378 5.79 -21.58 20.06
CA SER A 378 5.60 -20.38 20.89
C SER A 378 4.47 -19.48 20.37
#